data_ce094e54732ecc5495d16aec1c274b16
#
_entry.id   ce094e54732ecc5495d16aec1c274b16
#
_cell.length_a   1.000
_cell.length_b   1.000
_cell.length_c   1.000
_cell.angle_alpha   90.00
_cell.angle_beta   90.00
_cell.angle_gamma   90.00
#
_symmetry.space_group_name_H-M   'P 1'
#
loop_
_entity.id
_entity.type
_entity.pdbx_description
1 polymer ?
#
loop_
_entity_poly.entity_id
_entity_poly.type
_entity_poly.pdbx_seq_one_letter_code
_entity_poly.pdbx_strand_id
1 'polypeptide(L)'
;MTRPTTFVNKLVLPSGLTVLVETLPYVRSVSLGYYLRSGSAVESEEHGGASHFLEHLVFKGTANRTTTEIAQVIDMLGGDVDAFTGKEYTSFYAHVLDEQVGTALELLTEIVATPKYSE
;
A
#
# COMPACT_ATOMS: atom_id res chain seq x y z
N MET A 1 -15.09 -0.21 31.52
CA MET A 1 -15.56 0.05 30.15
C MET A 1 -14.99 -1.03 29.23
N THR A 2 -15.87 -1.79 28.62
CA THR A 2 -15.48 -2.86 27.72
C THR A 2 -15.09 -2.28 26.36
N ARG A 3 -13.93 -2.71 25.83
CA ARG A 3 -13.57 -2.36 24.46
C ARG A 3 -14.55 -3.00 23.48
N PRO A 4 -14.96 -2.28 22.42
CA PRO A 4 -15.73 -2.92 21.35
C PRO A 4 -14.98 -4.14 20.83
N THR A 5 -15.71 -5.21 20.58
CA THR A 5 -15.11 -6.42 20.00
C THR A 5 -14.76 -6.16 18.54
N THR A 6 -13.52 -6.40 18.18
CA THR A 6 -13.07 -6.32 16.79
C THR A 6 -12.84 -7.73 16.27
N PHE A 7 -13.09 -7.92 14.96
CA PHE A 7 -12.91 -9.20 14.31
C PHE A 7 -11.88 -9.07 13.19
N VAL A 8 -10.95 -10.01 13.14
CA VAL A 8 -10.03 -10.11 12.03
C VAL A 8 -10.45 -11.26 11.16
N ASN A 9 -10.76 -10.98 9.92
CA ASN A 9 -11.10 -11.98 8.92
C ASN A 9 -9.89 -12.21 8.01
N LYS A 10 -9.61 -13.47 7.73
CA LYS A 10 -8.54 -13.85 6.82
C LYS A 10 -9.13 -14.55 5.61
N LEU A 11 -8.73 -14.10 4.43
CA LEU A 11 -9.14 -14.68 3.17
C LEU A 11 -7.90 -14.91 2.32
N VAL A 12 -7.80 -16.07 1.70
CA VAL A 12 -6.74 -16.36 0.73
C VAL A 12 -7.39 -16.48 -0.63
N LEU A 13 -6.99 -15.59 -1.55
CA LEU A 13 -7.53 -15.58 -2.91
C LEU A 13 -6.93 -16.71 -3.75
N PRO A 14 -7.58 -17.10 -4.87
CA PRO A 14 -7.03 -18.13 -5.76
C PRO A 14 -5.61 -17.83 -6.26
N SER A 15 -5.24 -16.54 -6.33
CA SER A 15 -3.89 -16.11 -6.72
C SER A 15 -2.84 -16.38 -5.65
N GLY A 16 -3.25 -16.77 -4.43
CA GLY A 16 -2.35 -16.92 -3.29
C GLY A 16 -2.25 -15.67 -2.41
N LEU A 17 -2.87 -14.56 -2.83
CA LEU A 17 -2.85 -13.33 -2.04
C LEU A 17 -3.64 -13.52 -0.75
N THR A 18 -3.03 -13.22 0.39
CA THR A 18 -3.69 -13.23 1.69
C THR A 18 -4.26 -11.85 1.98
N VAL A 19 -5.55 -11.79 2.30
CA VAL A 19 -6.25 -10.56 2.66
C VAL A 19 -6.65 -10.65 4.14
N LEU A 20 -6.24 -9.67 4.93
CA LEU A 20 -6.63 -9.54 6.33
C LEU A 20 -7.49 -8.30 6.48
N VAL A 21 -8.65 -8.45 7.09
CA VAL A 21 -9.58 -7.33 7.32
C VAL A 21 -9.95 -7.31 8.80
N GLU A 22 -9.69 -6.19 9.44
CA GLU A 22 -10.16 -5.91 10.79
C GLU A 22 -11.25 -4.85 10.70
N THR A 23 -12.45 -5.17 11.17
CA THR A 23 -13.59 -4.26 11.14
C THR A 23 -13.66 -3.47 12.44
N LEU A 24 -13.65 -2.14 12.32
CA LEU A 24 -13.75 -1.19 13.43
C LEU A 24 -15.02 -0.35 13.23
N PRO A 25 -16.20 -0.83 13.69
CA PRO A 25 -17.48 -0.19 13.34
C PRO A 25 -17.70 1.19 13.93
N TYR A 26 -16.85 1.60 14.85
CA TYR A 26 -16.96 2.88 15.56
C TYR A 26 -16.08 3.98 14.96
N VAL A 27 -15.37 3.71 13.86
CA VAL A 27 -14.52 4.70 13.19
C VAL A 27 -14.91 4.83 11.72
N ARG A 28 -14.67 6.02 11.16
CA ARG A 28 -14.96 6.31 9.76
C ARG A 28 -13.73 6.36 8.89
N SER A 29 -12.57 6.12 9.46
CA SER A 29 -11.31 6.05 8.70
C SER A 29 -10.96 4.60 8.40
N VAL A 30 -10.20 4.41 7.33
CA VAL A 30 -9.72 3.10 6.90
C VAL A 30 -8.23 3.19 6.69
N SER A 31 -7.50 2.26 7.27
CA SER A 31 -6.08 2.05 6.98
C SER A 31 -5.98 0.80 6.13
N LEU A 32 -5.36 0.90 4.97
CA LEU A 32 -5.18 -0.22 4.06
C LEU A 32 -3.75 -0.23 3.55
N GLY A 33 -3.25 -1.40 3.21
CA GLY A 33 -1.88 -1.50 2.71
C GLY A 33 -1.58 -2.84 2.10
N TYR A 34 -0.59 -2.83 1.24
CA TYR A 34 0.05 -4.02 0.71
C TYR A 34 1.36 -4.24 1.42
N TYR A 35 1.57 -5.46 1.88
CA TYR A 35 2.81 -5.88 2.54
C TYR A 35 3.50 -6.91 1.68
N LEU A 36 4.69 -6.56 1.20
CA LEU A 36 5.50 -7.44 0.37
C LEU A 36 6.63 -8.02 1.22
N ARG A 37 6.87 -9.32 1.10
CA ARG A 37 7.98 -10.00 1.80
C ARG A 37 9.31 -9.70 1.12
N SER A 38 9.61 -8.44 0.94
CA SER A 38 10.82 -7.98 0.29
C SER A 38 11.29 -6.74 1.02
N GLY A 39 12.38 -6.86 1.72
CA GLY A 39 12.95 -5.75 2.46
C GLY A 39 14.46 -5.76 2.34
N SER A 40 15.12 -4.83 3.04
CA SER A 40 16.57 -4.68 2.94
C SER A 40 17.37 -5.90 3.41
N ALA A 41 16.79 -6.73 4.30
CA ALA A 41 17.47 -7.92 4.82
C ALA A 41 17.68 -9.02 3.78
N VAL A 42 16.88 -9.05 2.70
CA VAL A 42 17.00 -10.05 1.64
C VAL A 42 17.82 -9.56 0.45
N GLU A 43 18.34 -8.34 0.52
CA GLU A 43 19.15 -7.76 -0.54
C GLU A 43 20.59 -8.29 -0.45
N SER A 44 21.19 -8.58 -1.60
CA SER A 44 22.63 -8.85 -1.66
C SER A 44 23.41 -7.57 -1.50
N GLU A 45 24.72 -7.69 -1.20
CA GLU A 45 25.58 -6.51 -1.09
C GLU A 45 25.61 -5.69 -2.40
N GLU A 46 25.52 -6.37 -3.54
CA GLU A 46 25.49 -5.71 -4.85
C GLU A 46 24.20 -4.91 -5.09
N HIS A 47 23.14 -5.29 -4.41
CA HIS A 47 21.82 -4.68 -4.58
C HIS A 47 21.34 -3.98 -3.30
N GLY A 48 22.26 -3.63 -2.40
CA GLY A 48 21.91 -2.92 -1.18
C GLY A 48 21.18 -1.62 -1.48
N GLY A 49 20.03 -1.43 -0.84
CA GLY A 49 19.19 -0.27 -1.07
C GLY A 49 18.21 -0.41 -2.24
N ALA A 50 18.19 -1.56 -2.93
CA ALA A 50 17.30 -1.77 -4.08
C ALA A 50 15.82 -1.66 -3.72
N SER A 51 15.40 -2.26 -2.59
CA SER A 51 14.01 -2.18 -2.14
C SER A 51 13.61 -0.74 -1.82
N HIS A 52 14.49 0.00 -1.16
CA HIS A 52 14.25 1.40 -0.82
C HIS A 52 14.16 2.26 -2.09
N PHE A 53 15.02 2.01 -3.06
CA PHE A 53 15.00 2.71 -4.34
C PHE A 53 13.70 2.43 -5.11
N LEU A 54 13.25 1.18 -5.14
CA LEU A 54 11.99 0.81 -5.78
C LEU A 54 10.79 1.47 -5.09
N GLU A 55 10.82 1.57 -3.77
CA GLU A 55 9.80 2.29 -3.00
C GLU A 55 9.59 3.71 -3.54
N HIS A 56 10.67 4.42 -3.82
CA HIS A 56 10.60 5.76 -4.40
C HIS A 56 10.13 5.76 -5.85
N LEU A 57 10.58 4.77 -6.64
CA LEU A 57 10.28 4.72 -8.07
C LEU A 57 8.80 4.45 -8.37
N VAL A 58 8.13 3.64 -7.54
CA VAL A 58 6.74 3.25 -7.81
C VAL A 58 5.78 4.44 -7.78
N PHE A 59 6.14 5.52 -7.07
CA PHE A 59 5.34 6.74 -7.06
C PHE A 59 5.62 7.65 -8.27
N LYS A 60 6.52 7.26 -9.15
CA LYS A 60 6.86 8.05 -10.35
C LYS A 60 5.97 7.77 -11.56
N GLY A 61 5.06 6.82 -11.43
CA GLY A 61 4.11 6.51 -12.47
C GLY A 61 3.68 5.05 -12.44
N THR A 62 2.52 4.79 -13.01
CA THR A 62 1.99 3.44 -13.24
C THR A 62 1.67 3.30 -14.72
N ALA A 63 1.25 2.10 -15.14
CA ALA A 63 0.81 1.88 -16.53
C ALA A 63 -0.36 2.79 -16.91
N ASN A 64 -1.17 3.22 -15.94
CA ASN A 64 -2.39 3.98 -16.18
C ASN A 64 -2.32 5.45 -15.72
N ARG A 65 -1.30 5.82 -14.95
CA ARG A 65 -1.20 7.18 -14.38
C ARG A 65 0.23 7.70 -14.44
N THR A 66 0.35 8.99 -14.77
CA THR A 66 1.63 9.70 -14.71
C THR A 66 1.93 10.09 -13.25
N THR A 67 3.15 10.55 -13.00
CA THR A 67 3.55 11.06 -11.68
C THR A 67 2.60 12.17 -11.21
N THR A 68 2.25 13.09 -12.11
CA THR A 68 1.33 14.19 -11.78
C THR A 68 -0.05 13.68 -11.44
N GLU A 69 -0.56 12.71 -12.19
CA GLU A 69 -1.87 12.12 -11.93
C GLU A 69 -1.93 11.39 -10.60
N ILE A 70 -0.86 10.68 -10.23
CA ILE A 70 -0.76 10.03 -8.92
C ILE A 70 -0.82 11.08 -7.81
N ALA A 71 -0.05 12.16 -7.93
CA ALA A 71 -0.06 13.24 -6.95
C ALA A 71 -1.45 13.87 -6.80
N GLN A 72 -2.16 14.04 -7.91
CA GLN A 72 -3.51 14.59 -7.90
C GLN A 72 -4.50 13.66 -7.17
N VAL A 73 -4.39 12.36 -7.37
CA VAL A 73 -5.25 11.39 -6.68
C VAL A 73 -4.97 11.42 -5.17
N ILE A 74 -3.69 11.45 -4.78
CA ILE A 74 -3.30 11.53 -3.38
C ILE A 74 -3.87 12.79 -2.72
N ASP A 75 -3.78 13.92 -3.39
CA ASP A 75 -4.37 15.18 -2.89
C ASP A 75 -5.89 15.08 -2.73
N MET A 76 -6.56 14.48 -3.69
CA MET A 76 -8.01 14.29 -3.65
C MET A 76 -8.46 13.39 -2.50
N LEU A 77 -7.64 12.40 -2.14
CA LEU A 77 -7.97 11.48 -1.05
C LEU A 77 -8.03 12.17 0.30
N GLY A 78 -7.28 13.27 0.46
CA GLY A 78 -7.29 14.06 1.68
C GLY A 78 -6.69 13.36 2.89
N GLY A 79 -6.05 12.21 2.69
CA GLY A 79 -5.40 11.42 3.73
C GLY A 79 -3.94 11.17 3.42
N ASP A 80 -3.37 10.17 4.06
CA ASP A 80 -1.97 9.83 3.89
C ASP A 80 -1.83 8.65 2.93
N VAL A 81 -0.90 8.75 2.00
CA VAL A 81 -0.46 7.65 1.14
C VAL A 81 1.05 7.65 1.16
N ASP A 82 1.64 6.54 1.53
CA ASP A 82 3.09 6.48 1.66
C ASP A 82 3.58 5.03 1.53
N ALA A 83 4.88 4.87 1.64
CA ALA A 83 5.54 3.57 1.60
C ALA A 83 6.61 3.50 2.67
N PHE A 84 6.91 2.28 3.09
CA PHE A 84 7.92 2.02 4.10
C PHE A 84 8.69 0.75 3.74
N THR A 85 10.02 0.83 3.76
CA THR A 85 10.89 -0.33 3.55
C THR A 85 11.53 -0.72 4.87
N GLY A 86 11.12 -1.85 5.43
CA GLY A 86 11.73 -2.44 6.60
C GLY A 86 12.79 -3.47 6.20
N LYS A 87 13.34 -4.16 7.19
CA LYS A 87 14.33 -5.22 6.95
C LYS A 87 13.71 -6.46 6.32
N GLU A 88 12.48 -6.79 6.71
CA GLU A 88 11.81 -8.02 6.30
C GLU A 88 10.68 -7.82 5.31
N TYR A 89 10.15 -6.60 5.20
CA TYR A 89 9.02 -6.32 4.32
C TYR A 89 9.04 -4.88 3.83
N THR A 90 8.33 -4.67 2.72
CA THR A 90 8.03 -3.35 2.19
C THR A 90 6.52 -3.16 2.22
N SER A 91 6.06 -2.02 2.67
CA SER A 91 4.64 -1.70 2.77
C SER A 91 4.30 -0.47 1.96
N PHE A 92 3.21 -0.56 1.21
CA PHE A 92 2.57 0.57 0.54
C PHE A 92 1.20 0.75 1.17
N TYR A 93 0.94 1.88 1.78
CA TYR A 93 -0.25 2.05 2.61
C TYR A 93 -0.93 3.39 2.39
N ALA A 94 -2.22 3.40 2.76
CA ALA A 94 -3.04 4.61 2.75
C ALA A 94 -3.89 4.67 4.01
N HIS A 95 -4.13 5.88 4.50
CA HIS A 95 -5.04 6.14 5.61
C HIS A 95 -6.01 7.20 5.12
N VAL A 96 -7.27 6.81 4.91
CA VAL A 96 -8.29 7.65 4.26
C VAL A 96 -9.64 7.49 4.96
N LEU A 97 -10.59 8.36 4.62
CA LEU A 97 -11.97 8.19 5.06
C LEU A 97 -12.61 6.99 4.34
N ASP A 98 -13.62 6.40 4.98
CA ASP A 98 -14.31 5.21 4.47
C ASP A 98 -14.87 5.39 3.06
N GLU A 99 -15.35 6.58 2.74
CA GLU A 99 -15.89 6.87 1.40
C GLU A 99 -14.81 6.92 0.31
N GLN A 100 -13.53 7.00 0.68
CA GLN A 100 -12.40 7.06 -0.26
C GLN A 100 -11.67 5.72 -0.39
N VAL A 101 -12.12 4.67 0.29
CA VAL A 101 -11.39 3.40 0.32
C VAL A 101 -11.25 2.77 -1.07
N GLY A 102 -12.28 2.87 -1.90
CA GLY A 102 -12.24 2.32 -3.26
C GLY A 102 -11.17 2.97 -4.12
N THR A 103 -11.08 4.30 -4.08
CA THR A 103 -10.06 5.05 -4.83
C THR A 103 -8.67 4.76 -4.31
N ALA A 104 -8.50 4.72 -2.98
CA ALA A 104 -7.21 4.43 -2.36
C ALA A 104 -6.74 3.01 -2.70
N LEU A 105 -7.63 2.03 -2.64
CA LEU A 105 -7.32 0.65 -2.98
C LEU A 105 -6.90 0.51 -4.44
N GLU A 106 -7.62 1.18 -5.35
CA GLU A 106 -7.29 1.19 -6.77
C GLU A 106 -5.89 1.77 -7.01
N LEU A 107 -5.58 2.90 -6.39
CA LEU A 107 -4.26 3.52 -6.52
C LEU A 107 -3.15 2.62 -6.00
N LEU A 108 -3.30 2.07 -4.80
CA LEU A 108 -2.29 1.17 -4.22
C LEU A 108 -2.10 -0.08 -5.07
N THR A 109 -3.17 -0.63 -5.60
CA THR A 109 -3.10 -1.81 -6.47
C THR A 109 -2.31 -1.51 -7.74
N GLU A 110 -2.52 -0.35 -8.35
CA GLU A 110 -1.77 0.07 -9.52
C GLU A 110 -0.29 0.24 -9.20
N ILE A 111 0.03 0.89 -8.07
CA ILE A 111 1.42 1.11 -7.65
C ILE A 111 2.14 -0.21 -7.45
N VAL A 112 1.49 -1.19 -6.83
CA VAL A 112 2.09 -2.49 -6.54
C VAL A 112 2.14 -3.40 -7.76
N ALA A 113 1.06 -3.44 -8.54
CA ALA A 113 0.91 -4.41 -9.63
C ALA A 113 1.40 -3.91 -10.98
N THR A 114 1.30 -2.62 -11.26
CA THR A 114 1.61 -2.07 -12.59
C THR A 114 2.47 -0.80 -12.51
N PRO A 115 3.57 -0.81 -11.76
CA PRO A 115 4.45 0.35 -11.73
C PRO A 115 5.11 0.54 -13.10
N LYS A 116 5.31 1.81 -13.47
CA LYS A 116 6.02 2.14 -14.69
C LYS A 116 7.39 2.68 -14.31
N TYR A 117 8.41 1.91 -14.59
CA TYR A 117 9.79 2.34 -14.35
C TYR A 117 10.24 3.12 -15.57
N SER A 118 10.52 4.41 -15.41
CA SER A 118 11.16 5.19 -16.46
C SER A 118 12.67 5.04 -16.31
N GLU A 119 13.30 4.75 -17.39
CA GLU A 119 14.76 4.70 -17.43
C GLU A 119 15.35 6.11 -17.38
#